data_a3ab2db0b3e44bdae8268151a7d526ee
#
_entry.id   a3ab2db0b3e44bdae8268151a7d526ee
#
_cell.length_a   1.000
_cell.length_b   1.000
_cell.length_c   1.000
_cell.angle_alpha   90.00
_cell.angle_beta   90.00
_cell.angle_gamma   90.00
#
_symmetry.space_group_name_H-M   'P 1'
#
loop_
_entity.id
_entity.type
_entity.pdbx_description
1 polymer ?
#
loop_
_entity_poly.entity_id
_entity_poly.type
_entity_poly.pdbx_seq_one_letter_code
_entity_poly.pdbx_strand_id
1 'polypeptide(L)'
;RKGGGRLEITHGDAFLIYLRIYGAKSLEHISTQEIDANLDKIWHEFLKEPEDIRLVETPDVLQKDSSFFKRLTQQNADRKLTVAFIYEKKPETSSWAYQHELGRNYIAGRFGTQLETLTWADCDTPSRVSAAIDEAAAAGAQVIFTTTGMMVEASVQAKVRYPKIHILNCSVNSSYNSIRTYYGRMYEAKFLMGALAASVTDGNEIGYAELCPLYGTLSNVNAFAIGAQMINPYARIHLEWSALQDHDWKKSLLSQGIRTISGPELTPAEKLSREFGVYRVAEDGAVSNIATPIFDWGRFYEIILRSILEGSWDNSRLTKSHEALNFWFGMESGVIDVILSGQLHYASRKMLTALREGVLSGRIHPFDGEIHSQEGLIKDAQAPRLSSEEIVNMHWLNDNIIGEIPKLEAFNQRAQELIRISGFLKGSL
;
A
#
# COMPACT_ATOMS: atom_id res chain seq x y z
N ARG A 1 8.32 12.10 -25.69
CA ARG A 1 9.37 11.49 -24.86
C ARG A 1 9.76 12.49 -23.78
N LYS A 2 9.17 12.40 -22.59
CA LYS A 2 9.69 13.01 -21.35
C LYS A 2 9.91 11.84 -20.40
N GLY A 3 11.12 11.68 -19.94
CA GLY A 3 11.57 10.54 -19.15
C GLY A 3 10.90 10.49 -17.78
N GLY A 4 10.53 9.33 -17.39
CA GLY A 4 9.98 8.91 -16.12
C GLY A 4 9.11 7.69 -16.38
N GLY A 5 9.62 6.48 -16.15
CA GLY A 5 8.93 5.19 -16.05
C GLY A 5 7.69 4.93 -16.93
N ARG A 6 7.62 5.43 -18.14
CA ARG A 6 6.51 5.22 -19.06
C ARG A 6 6.66 3.88 -19.77
N LEU A 7 5.60 3.10 -19.80
CA LEU A 7 5.46 1.94 -20.68
C LEU A 7 5.85 2.38 -22.11
N GLU A 8 7.02 1.95 -22.59
CA GLU A 8 7.37 2.08 -24.01
C GLU A 8 6.60 1.00 -24.77
N ILE A 9 5.45 1.38 -25.32
CA ILE A 9 4.70 0.52 -26.21
C ILE A 9 5.14 0.80 -27.63
N THR A 10 5.73 -0.21 -28.26
CA THR A 10 6.10 -0.15 -29.66
C THR A 10 4.86 -0.30 -30.55
N HIS A 11 4.93 0.12 -31.83
CA HIS A 11 3.87 -0.15 -32.81
C HIS A 11 3.54 -1.65 -32.91
N GLY A 12 4.55 -2.52 -32.72
CA GLY A 12 4.35 -3.97 -32.69
C GLY A 12 3.54 -4.44 -31.50
N ASP A 13 3.76 -3.86 -30.32
CA ASP A 13 2.99 -4.18 -29.11
C ASP A 13 1.54 -3.72 -29.26
N ALA A 14 1.30 -2.51 -29.78
CA ALA A 14 -0.03 -2.01 -30.05
C ALA A 14 -0.79 -2.91 -31.05
N PHE A 15 -0.11 -3.41 -32.08
CA PHE A 15 -0.67 -4.34 -33.05
C PHE A 15 -0.98 -5.72 -32.44
N LEU A 16 -0.11 -6.26 -31.59
CA LEU A 16 -0.37 -7.50 -30.85
C LEU A 16 -1.55 -7.36 -29.89
N ILE A 17 -1.67 -6.21 -29.23
CA ILE A 17 -2.82 -5.87 -28.38
C ILE A 17 -4.09 -5.87 -29.20
N TYR A 18 -4.09 -5.20 -30.35
CA TYR A 18 -5.21 -5.18 -31.28
C TYR A 18 -5.65 -6.59 -31.67
N LEU A 19 -4.71 -7.43 -32.10
CA LEU A 19 -4.99 -8.82 -32.50
C LEU A 19 -5.59 -9.65 -31.36
N ARG A 20 -5.18 -9.42 -30.12
CA ARG A 20 -5.71 -10.14 -28.94
C ARG A 20 -7.12 -9.69 -28.55
N ILE A 21 -7.43 -8.39 -28.68
CA ILE A 21 -8.75 -7.85 -28.34
C ILE A 21 -9.79 -8.21 -29.41
N TYR A 22 -9.43 -8.02 -30.68
CA TYR A 22 -10.37 -8.14 -31.79
C TYR A 22 -10.26 -9.46 -32.58
N GLY A 23 -9.15 -10.20 -32.39
CA GLY A 23 -8.85 -11.46 -33.07
C GLY A 23 -8.27 -11.29 -34.47
N ALA A 24 -7.49 -12.26 -34.94
CA ALA A 24 -6.82 -12.21 -36.24
C ALA A 24 -7.80 -12.14 -37.43
N LYS A 25 -8.99 -12.74 -37.31
CA LYS A 25 -10.04 -12.70 -38.34
C LYS A 25 -10.59 -11.29 -38.57
N SER A 26 -10.47 -10.38 -37.62
CA SER A 26 -10.91 -9.00 -37.78
C SER A 26 -10.08 -8.22 -38.81
N LEU A 27 -8.90 -8.71 -39.19
CA LEU A 27 -8.04 -8.07 -40.19
C LEU A 27 -8.39 -8.40 -41.62
N GLU A 28 -9.22 -9.44 -41.88
CA GLU A 28 -9.52 -9.87 -43.25
C GLU A 28 -10.40 -8.89 -44.00
N HIS A 29 -11.18 -8.04 -43.31
CA HIS A 29 -12.14 -7.12 -43.89
C HIS A 29 -12.16 -5.72 -43.25
N ILE A 30 -11.11 -5.33 -42.54
CA ILE A 30 -11.07 -4.06 -41.82
C ILE A 30 -10.27 -3.01 -42.60
N SER A 31 -10.77 -1.78 -42.64
CA SER A 31 -10.05 -0.66 -43.22
C SER A 31 -8.94 -0.14 -42.29
N THR A 32 -7.93 0.52 -42.87
CA THR A 32 -6.85 1.17 -42.09
C THR A 32 -7.42 2.19 -41.08
N GLN A 33 -8.47 2.90 -41.48
CA GLN A 33 -9.15 3.88 -40.59
C GLN A 33 -9.82 3.23 -39.41
N GLU A 34 -10.41 2.05 -39.57
CA GLU A 34 -10.99 1.30 -38.44
C GLU A 34 -9.90 0.71 -37.51
N ILE A 35 -8.74 0.29 -38.07
CA ILE A 35 -7.62 -0.12 -37.28
C ILE A 35 -7.12 1.04 -36.41
N ASP A 36 -6.94 2.22 -37.03
CA ASP A 36 -6.49 3.42 -36.33
C ASP A 36 -7.48 3.84 -35.24
N ALA A 37 -8.76 3.85 -35.52
CA ALA A 37 -9.80 4.17 -34.54
C ALA A 37 -9.82 3.17 -33.36
N ASN A 38 -9.61 1.89 -33.64
CA ASN A 38 -9.54 0.86 -32.60
C ASN A 38 -8.24 0.96 -31.78
N LEU A 39 -7.12 1.32 -32.40
CA LEU A 39 -5.86 1.59 -31.69
C LEU A 39 -5.98 2.85 -30.81
N ASP A 40 -6.62 3.89 -31.31
CA ASP A 40 -6.92 5.10 -30.53
C ASP A 40 -7.81 4.77 -29.33
N LYS A 41 -8.82 3.93 -29.52
CA LYS A 41 -9.68 3.46 -28.43
C LYS A 41 -8.89 2.69 -27.38
N ILE A 42 -8.01 1.77 -27.80
CA ILE A 42 -7.12 1.04 -26.89
C ILE A 42 -6.19 2.01 -26.14
N TRP A 43 -5.64 2.99 -26.85
CA TRP A 43 -4.82 4.02 -26.24
C TRP A 43 -5.57 4.78 -25.14
N HIS A 44 -6.75 5.29 -25.45
CA HIS A 44 -7.55 6.08 -24.51
C HIS A 44 -8.11 5.26 -23.35
N GLU A 45 -8.50 4.00 -23.57
CA GLU A 45 -9.11 3.17 -22.54
C GLU A 45 -8.09 2.50 -21.60
N PHE A 46 -6.89 2.19 -22.10
CA PHE A 46 -5.94 1.35 -21.36
C PHE A 46 -4.56 1.97 -21.14
N LEU A 47 -4.11 2.87 -22.00
CA LEU A 47 -2.73 3.31 -22.04
C LEU A 47 -2.53 4.80 -21.78
N LYS A 48 -3.53 5.64 -22.03
CA LYS A 48 -3.47 7.08 -21.73
C LYS A 48 -3.46 7.24 -20.19
N GLU A 49 -2.50 8.00 -19.69
CA GLU A 49 -2.51 8.41 -18.29
C GLU A 49 -3.79 9.23 -18.04
N PRO A 50 -4.60 8.88 -17.04
CA PRO A 50 -5.73 9.70 -16.66
C PRO A 50 -5.24 11.06 -16.17
N GLU A 51 -6.06 12.07 -16.37
CA GLU A 51 -5.75 13.42 -15.93
C GLU A 51 -5.80 13.52 -14.39
N ASP A 52 -6.63 12.67 -13.78
CA ASP A 52 -6.87 12.67 -12.33
C ASP A 52 -6.62 11.30 -11.69
N ILE A 53 -5.90 11.33 -10.57
CA ILE A 53 -5.75 10.19 -9.65
C ILE A 53 -6.74 10.39 -8.52
N ARG A 54 -7.61 9.40 -8.27
CA ARG A 54 -8.55 9.45 -7.16
C ARG A 54 -8.17 8.45 -6.08
N LEU A 55 -7.91 8.95 -4.88
CA LEU A 55 -7.76 8.16 -3.68
C LEU A 55 -9.15 7.79 -3.12
N VAL A 56 -9.44 6.50 -3.04
CA VAL A 56 -10.68 5.96 -2.48
C VAL A 56 -10.42 5.55 -1.04
N GLU A 57 -10.88 6.37 -0.11
CA GLU A 57 -10.52 6.26 1.30
C GLU A 57 -11.44 5.33 2.10
N THR A 58 -12.70 5.16 1.66
CA THR A 58 -13.68 4.34 2.38
C THR A 58 -14.29 3.26 1.49
N PRO A 59 -14.70 2.11 2.08
CA PRO A 59 -15.38 1.05 1.34
C PRO A 59 -16.79 1.42 0.85
N ASP A 60 -17.38 2.50 1.33
CA ASP A 60 -18.79 2.88 1.05
C ASP A 60 -19.08 3.02 -0.43
N VAL A 61 -18.08 3.47 -1.20
CA VAL A 61 -18.16 3.58 -2.66
C VAL A 61 -18.36 2.21 -3.36
N LEU A 62 -18.02 1.12 -2.70
CA LEU A 62 -18.18 -0.25 -3.17
C LEU A 62 -19.49 -0.89 -2.67
N GLN A 63 -20.22 -0.22 -1.75
CA GLN A 63 -21.48 -0.73 -1.21
C GLN A 63 -22.65 -0.28 -2.10
N LYS A 64 -23.58 -1.17 -2.31
CA LYS A 64 -24.86 -0.86 -2.97
C LYS A 64 -25.90 -0.41 -1.95
N ASP A 65 -26.80 0.48 -2.35
CA ASP A 65 -28.02 0.76 -1.61
C ASP A 65 -28.76 -0.55 -1.31
N SER A 66 -28.82 -0.89 -0.05
CA SER A 66 -29.11 -2.25 0.47
C SER A 66 -30.56 -2.72 0.25
N SER A 67 -31.46 -1.87 -0.26
CA SER A 67 -32.90 -2.18 -0.31
C SER A 67 -33.35 -3.01 -1.53
N PHE A 68 -32.67 -2.90 -2.65
CA PHE A 68 -33.04 -3.59 -3.92
C PHE A 68 -32.37 -4.97 -4.07
N PHE A 69 -31.28 -5.23 -3.39
CA PHE A 69 -30.33 -6.33 -3.64
C PHE A 69 -30.48 -7.58 -2.77
N LYS A 70 -31.22 -7.54 -1.67
CA LYS A 70 -31.52 -8.77 -0.90
C LYS A 70 -32.23 -9.85 -1.74
N ARG A 71 -32.87 -9.48 -2.85
CA ARG A 71 -33.54 -10.43 -3.76
C ARG A 71 -32.63 -11.04 -4.82
N LEU A 72 -31.53 -10.37 -5.22
CA LEU A 72 -30.57 -10.85 -6.21
C LEU A 72 -29.47 -11.73 -5.59
N THR A 73 -29.17 -11.58 -4.29
CA THR A 73 -28.15 -12.37 -3.61
C THR A 73 -28.53 -13.84 -3.44
N GLN A 74 -29.81 -14.17 -3.47
CA GLN A 74 -30.25 -15.58 -3.48
C GLN A 74 -29.93 -16.31 -4.80
N GLN A 75 -29.76 -15.60 -5.90
CA GLN A 75 -29.39 -16.19 -7.21
C GLN A 75 -27.87 -16.36 -7.41
N ASN A 76 -27.02 -15.76 -6.57
CA ASN A 76 -25.56 -15.80 -6.70
C ASN A 76 -24.89 -16.77 -5.72
N ALA A 77 -25.64 -17.57 -4.97
CA ALA A 77 -25.11 -18.51 -3.98
C ALA A 77 -24.18 -19.58 -4.59
N ASP A 78 -24.29 -19.87 -5.89
CA ASP A 78 -23.49 -20.88 -6.62
C ASP A 78 -22.28 -20.29 -7.37
N ARG A 79 -22.04 -18.97 -7.28
CA ARG A 79 -20.92 -18.35 -8.02
C ARG A 79 -19.61 -18.62 -7.29
N LYS A 80 -18.78 -19.49 -7.87
CA LYS A 80 -17.41 -19.71 -7.43
C LYS A 80 -16.48 -18.69 -8.06
N LEU A 81 -15.60 -18.10 -7.25
CA LEU A 81 -14.59 -17.13 -7.69
C LEU A 81 -13.18 -17.73 -7.53
N THR A 82 -12.39 -17.71 -8.59
CA THR A 82 -10.97 -18.09 -8.55
C THR A 82 -10.12 -16.84 -8.48
N VAL A 83 -9.30 -16.73 -7.43
CA VAL A 83 -8.48 -15.57 -7.11
C VAL A 83 -7.01 -15.95 -7.04
N ALA A 84 -6.18 -15.25 -7.78
CA ALA A 84 -4.73 -15.46 -7.81
C ALA A 84 -3.99 -14.39 -7.01
N PHE A 85 -2.93 -14.83 -6.31
CA PHE A 85 -2.01 -13.97 -5.58
C PHE A 85 -0.60 -14.18 -6.13
N ILE A 86 0.05 -13.09 -6.52
CA ILE A 86 1.41 -13.11 -7.08
C ILE A 86 2.34 -12.40 -6.12
N TYR A 87 3.28 -13.15 -5.55
CA TYR A 87 4.25 -12.71 -4.56
C TYR A 87 5.63 -12.52 -5.18
N GLU A 88 6.32 -11.46 -4.80
CA GLU A 88 7.70 -11.21 -5.22
C GLU A 88 8.67 -12.27 -4.68
N LYS A 89 8.45 -12.69 -3.43
CA LYS A 89 9.23 -13.71 -2.72
C LYS A 89 8.30 -14.69 -2.04
N LYS A 90 8.87 -15.79 -1.56
CA LYS A 90 8.13 -16.75 -0.73
C LYS A 90 7.67 -16.10 0.58
N PRO A 91 6.45 -16.41 1.06
CA PRO A 91 5.97 -15.93 2.36
C PRO A 91 6.88 -16.28 3.54
N GLU A 92 7.57 -17.41 3.48
CA GLU A 92 8.46 -17.87 4.56
C GLU A 92 9.67 -16.94 4.73
N THR A 93 10.17 -16.36 3.63
CA THR A 93 11.40 -15.55 3.61
C THR A 93 11.15 -14.05 3.56
N SER A 94 9.92 -13.61 3.31
CA SER A 94 9.53 -12.20 3.19
C SER A 94 8.39 -11.86 4.13
N SER A 95 8.62 -10.93 5.06
CA SER A 95 7.57 -10.42 5.94
C SER A 95 6.41 -9.78 5.18
N TRP A 96 6.71 -9.11 4.08
CA TRP A 96 5.70 -8.49 3.21
C TRP A 96 4.81 -9.54 2.54
N ALA A 97 5.41 -10.53 1.88
CA ALA A 97 4.66 -11.63 1.27
C ALA A 97 3.88 -12.43 2.31
N TYR A 98 4.45 -12.61 3.50
CA TYR A 98 3.78 -13.31 4.62
C TYR A 98 2.50 -12.60 5.07
N GLN A 99 2.51 -11.26 5.17
CA GLN A 99 1.30 -10.50 5.51
C GLN A 99 0.18 -10.69 4.47
N HIS A 100 0.53 -10.67 3.18
CA HIS A 100 -0.43 -10.95 2.11
C HIS A 100 -0.95 -12.40 2.14
N GLU A 101 -0.07 -13.36 2.46
CA GLU A 101 -0.43 -14.78 2.63
C GLU A 101 -1.38 -15.01 3.81
N LEU A 102 -1.18 -14.30 4.93
CA LEU A 102 -2.15 -14.29 6.04
C LEU A 102 -3.51 -13.80 5.58
N GLY A 103 -3.53 -12.73 4.77
CA GLY A 103 -4.76 -12.20 4.16
C GLY A 103 -5.44 -13.20 3.23
N ARG A 104 -4.67 -13.91 2.39
CA ARG A 104 -5.20 -14.97 1.51
C ARG A 104 -5.81 -16.11 2.33
N ASN A 105 -5.13 -16.57 3.37
CA ASN A 105 -5.62 -17.63 4.25
C ASN A 105 -6.92 -17.22 4.97
N TYR A 106 -7.00 -15.96 5.41
CA TYR A 106 -8.20 -15.41 6.03
C TYR A 106 -9.41 -15.50 5.08
N ILE A 107 -9.29 -15.01 3.84
CA ILE A 107 -10.40 -15.05 2.88
C ILE A 107 -10.74 -16.48 2.44
N ALA A 108 -9.76 -17.37 2.29
CA ALA A 108 -10.02 -18.77 1.98
C ALA A 108 -10.91 -19.40 3.07
N GLY A 109 -10.62 -19.16 4.34
CA GLY A 109 -11.47 -19.61 5.46
C GLY A 109 -12.83 -18.90 5.49
N ARG A 110 -12.87 -17.59 5.18
CA ARG A 110 -14.09 -16.77 5.28
C ARG A 110 -15.13 -17.08 4.21
N PHE A 111 -14.69 -17.35 2.98
CA PHE A 111 -15.56 -17.63 1.83
C PHE A 111 -15.79 -19.14 1.61
N GLY A 112 -14.95 -20.02 2.17
CA GLY A 112 -15.08 -21.45 2.03
C GLY A 112 -15.16 -21.92 0.57
N THR A 113 -16.18 -22.68 0.22
CA THR A 113 -16.36 -23.27 -1.12
C THR A 113 -16.67 -22.26 -2.23
N GLN A 114 -17.02 -21.01 -1.89
CA GLN A 114 -17.28 -19.94 -2.85
C GLN A 114 -15.98 -19.36 -3.43
N LEU A 115 -14.83 -19.64 -2.79
CA LEU A 115 -13.54 -19.07 -3.19
C LEU A 115 -12.51 -20.18 -3.41
N GLU A 116 -11.84 -20.12 -4.55
CA GLU A 116 -10.61 -20.87 -4.82
C GLU A 116 -9.44 -19.87 -4.87
N THR A 117 -8.36 -20.15 -4.16
CA THR A 117 -7.17 -19.28 -4.17
C THR A 117 -5.98 -20.00 -4.77
N LEU A 118 -5.25 -19.31 -5.65
CA LEU A 118 -4.04 -19.76 -6.32
C LEU A 118 -2.89 -18.83 -5.96
N THR A 119 -1.66 -19.34 -5.89
CA THR A 119 -0.49 -18.54 -5.52
C THR A 119 0.70 -18.81 -6.42
N TRP A 120 1.46 -17.76 -6.73
CA TRP A 120 2.76 -17.80 -7.39
C TRP A 120 3.75 -17.00 -6.56
N ALA A 121 4.89 -17.59 -6.26
CA ALA A 121 5.96 -16.92 -5.49
C ALA A 121 7.24 -16.81 -6.33
N ASP A 122 8.23 -16.10 -5.79
CA ASP A 122 9.51 -15.80 -6.46
C ASP A 122 9.34 -15.07 -7.80
N CYS A 123 8.30 -14.21 -7.88
CA CYS A 123 8.02 -13.38 -9.06
C CYS A 123 8.74 -12.02 -8.93
N ASP A 124 10.06 -12.03 -8.93
CA ASP A 124 10.94 -10.89 -8.66
C ASP A 124 11.41 -10.14 -9.92
N THR A 125 11.03 -10.61 -11.10
CA THR A 125 11.35 -9.98 -12.39
C THR A 125 10.07 -9.75 -13.22
N PRO A 126 10.02 -8.72 -14.09
CA PRO A 126 8.87 -8.44 -14.94
C PRO A 126 8.43 -9.64 -15.78
N SER A 127 9.37 -10.44 -16.28
CA SER A 127 9.08 -11.64 -17.06
C SER A 127 8.41 -12.74 -16.24
N ARG A 128 8.87 -12.97 -15.00
CA ARG A 128 8.26 -13.94 -14.08
C ARG A 128 6.86 -13.49 -13.64
N VAL A 129 6.67 -12.19 -13.36
CA VAL A 129 5.36 -11.63 -13.05
C VAL A 129 4.39 -11.83 -14.22
N SER A 130 4.84 -11.52 -15.46
CA SER A 130 4.01 -11.70 -16.65
C SER A 130 3.63 -13.17 -16.86
N ALA A 131 4.59 -14.10 -16.71
CA ALA A 131 4.33 -15.53 -16.82
C ALA A 131 3.34 -16.02 -15.75
N ALA A 132 3.51 -15.60 -14.50
CA ALA A 132 2.60 -15.96 -13.40
C ALA A 132 1.17 -15.44 -13.64
N ILE A 133 1.02 -14.23 -14.20
CA ILE A 133 -0.31 -13.70 -14.58
C ILE A 133 -0.90 -14.52 -15.72
N ASP A 134 -0.12 -14.88 -16.74
CA ASP A 134 -0.58 -15.69 -17.86
C ASP A 134 -1.02 -17.10 -17.39
N GLU A 135 -0.27 -17.73 -16.48
CA GLU A 135 -0.61 -19.01 -15.84
C GLU A 135 -1.88 -18.90 -14.98
N ALA A 136 -2.02 -17.82 -14.20
CA ALA A 136 -3.21 -17.54 -13.39
C ALA A 136 -4.45 -17.39 -14.27
N ALA A 137 -4.34 -16.67 -15.38
CA ALA A 137 -5.41 -16.51 -16.37
C ALA A 137 -5.79 -17.83 -17.01
N ALA A 138 -4.81 -18.67 -17.38
CA ALA A 138 -5.03 -20.01 -17.91
C ALA A 138 -5.70 -20.96 -16.90
N ALA A 139 -5.39 -20.80 -15.60
CA ALA A 139 -6.03 -21.53 -14.50
C ALA A 139 -7.45 -20.99 -14.16
N GLY A 140 -7.95 -20.01 -14.89
CA GLY A 140 -9.31 -19.48 -14.74
C GLY A 140 -9.46 -18.40 -13.66
N ALA A 141 -8.39 -17.74 -13.26
CA ALA A 141 -8.46 -16.63 -12.32
C ALA A 141 -9.32 -15.48 -12.87
N GLN A 142 -10.25 -15.01 -12.07
CA GLN A 142 -11.13 -13.87 -12.37
C GLN A 142 -10.65 -12.60 -11.68
N VAL A 143 -9.89 -12.75 -10.60
CA VAL A 143 -9.26 -11.67 -9.86
C VAL A 143 -7.79 -12.01 -9.63
N ILE A 144 -6.90 -11.07 -9.86
CA ILE A 144 -5.46 -11.22 -9.62
C ILE A 144 -4.98 -10.08 -8.73
N PHE A 145 -4.38 -10.42 -7.61
CA PHE A 145 -3.68 -9.49 -6.73
C PHE A 145 -2.17 -9.63 -6.96
N THR A 146 -1.54 -8.55 -7.42
CA THR A 146 -0.08 -8.42 -7.46
C THR A 146 0.36 -7.61 -6.25
N THR A 147 1.29 -8.13 -5.46
CA THR A 147 1.47 -7.72 -4.07
C THR A 147 2.57 -6.68 -3.83
N THR A 148 3.20 -6.17 -4.87
CA THR A 148 4.18 -5.07 -4.75
C THR A 148 4.07 -4.07 -5.90
N GLY A 149 4.50 -2.82 -5.64
CA GLY A 149 4.57 -1.78 -6.67
C GLY A 149 5.50 -2.12 -7.85
N MET A 150 6.48 -3.00 -7.64
CA MET A 150 7.38 -3.50 -8.69
C MET A 150 6.65 -4.27 -9.81
N MET A 151 5.45 -4.76 -9.51
CA MET A 151 4.63 -5.53 -10.45
C MET A 151 3.61 -4.68 -11.22
N VAL A 152 3.57 -3.35 -11.00
CA VAL A 152 2.54 -2.48 -11.58
C VAL A 152 2.56 -2.52 -13.11
N GLU A 153 3.73 -2.45 -13.72
CA GLU A 153 3.90 -2.42 -15.17
C GLU A 153 3.41 -3.71 -15.83
N ALA A 154 3.82 -4.87 -15.30
CA ALA A 154 3.33 -6.17 -15.75
C ALA A 154 1.83 -6.33 -15.57
N SER A 155 1.26 -5.77 -14.49
CA SER A 155 -0.18 -5.76 -14.21
C SER A 155 -0.95 -4.96 -15.27
N VAL A 156 -0.45 -3.78 -15.65
CA VAL A 156 -1.04 -2.95 -16.71
C VAL A 156 -0.99 -3.66 -18.06
N GLN A 157 0.15 -4.22 -18.44
CA GLN A 157 0.30 -5.00 -19.67
C GLN A 157 -0.63 -6.22 -19.69
N ALA A 158 -0.78 -6.90 -18.56
CA ALA A 158 -1.67 -8.05 -18.43
C ALA A 158 -3.15 -7.65 -18.55
N LYS A 159 -3.54 -6.49 -18.04
CA LYS A 159 -4.92 -6.00 -18.16
C LYS A 159 -5.34 -5.82 -19.62
N VAL A 160 -4.42 -5.41 -20.48
CA VAL A 160 -4.65 -5.33 -21.91
C VAL A 160 -4.85 -6.72 -22.54
N ARG A 161 -4.03 -7.71 -22.10
CA ARG A 161 -4.18 -9.10 -22.58
C ARG A 161 -5.45 -9.78 -22.09
N TYR A 162 -5.87 -9.45 -20.86
CA TYR A 162 -6.98 -10.08 -20.13
C TYR A 162 -8.00 -9.04 -19.64
N PRO A 163 -8.73 -8.35 -20.53
CA PRO A 163 -9.58 -7.21 -20.15
C PRO A 163 -10.72 -7.58 -19.19
N LYS A 164 -11.11 -8.86 -19.13
CA LYS A 164 -12.18 -9.35 -18.24
C LYS A 164 -11.70 -9.71 -16.85
N ILE A 165 -10.39 -9.85 -16.64
CA ILE A 165 -9.83 -10.17 -15.33
C ILE A 165 -9.68 -8.89 -14.52
N HIS A 166 -10.13 -8.91 -13.27
CA HIS A 166 -9.89 -7.81 -12.33
C HIS A 166 -8.45 -7.92 -11.81
N ILE A 167 -7.60 -6.96 -12.16
CA ILE A 167 -6.21 -6.91 -11.69
C ILE A 167 -6.07 -5.75 -10.73
N LEU A 168 -5.61 -6.06 -9.51
CA LEU A 168 -5.32 -5.09 -8.46
C LEU A 168 -3.86 -5.19 -8.07
N ASN A 169 -3.16 -4.05 -8.06
CA ASN A 169 -1.74 -3.97 -7.69
C ASN A 169 -1.55 -3.26 -6.37
N CYS A 170 -0.72 -3.84 -5.48
CA CYS A 170 -0.38 -3.22 -4.21
C CYS A 170 0.64 -2.09 -4.41
N SER A 171 0.12 -0.91 -4.62
CA SER A 171 0.83 0.36 -4.72
C SER A 171 -0.12 1.53 -4.48
N VAL A 172 0.42 2.72 -4.33
CA VAL A 172 -0.34 3.95 -4.13
C VAL A 172 0.18 5.04 -5.05
N ASN A 173 -0.67 6.04 -5.34
CA ASN A 173 -0.37 7.17 -6.22
C ASN A 173 0.03 6.73 -7.65
N SER A 174 -0.68 5.72 -8.15
CA SER A 174 -0.51 5.20 -9.51
C SER A 174 -1.49 5.87 -10.47
N SER A 175 -0.98 6.32 -11.61
CA SER A 175 -1.75 7.02 -12.65
C SER A 175 -2.42 6.09 -13.67
N TYR A 176 -2.44 4.78 -13.45
CA TYR A 176 -3.05 3.83 -14.38
C TYR A 176 -4.55 3.64 -14.12
N ASN A 177 -5.39 3.88 -15.11
CA ASN A 177 -6.85 3.67 -15.03
C ASN A 177 -7.29 2.26 -15.41
N SER A 178 -6.44 1.50 -16.11
CA SER A 178 -6.75 0.14 -16.59
C SER A 178 -6.75 -0.91 -15.47
N ILE A 179 -5.99 -0.70 -14.42
CA ILE A 179 -5.97 -1.52 -13.20
C ILE A 179 -6.49 -0.72 -12.03
N ARG A 180 -6.67 -1.38 -10.89
CA ARG A 180 -6.90 -0.72 -9.60
C ARG A 180 -5.68 -0.92 -8.72
N THR A 181 -5.29 0.12 -8.00
CA THR A 181 -4.21 0.00 -7.03
C THR A 181 -4.76 0.05 -5.62
N TYR A 182 -4.04 -0.52 -4.66
CA TYR A 182 -4.45 -0.55 -3.28
C TYR A 182 -3.26 -0.42 -2.33
N TYR A 183 -3.49 0.27 -1.23
CA TYR A 183 -2.57 0.38 -0.11
C TYR A 183 -3.33 0.72 1.17
N GLY A 184 -2.63 0.78 2.30
CA GLY A 184 -3.24 1.14 3.58
C GLY A 184 -2.75 2.49 4.09
N ARG A 185 -3.62 3.25 4.77
CA ARG A 185 -3.28 4.51 5.47
C ARG A 185 -2.53 4.22 6.77
N MET A 186 -1.34 3.65 6.64
CA MET A 186 -0.51 3.22 7.78
C MET A 186 -0.16 4.38 8.71
N TYR A 187 -0.13 5.61 8.23
CA TYR A 187 0.15 6.79 9.04
C TYR A 187 -0.80 6.93 10.25
N GLU A 188 -2.04 6.45 10.16
CA GLU A 188 -3.00 6.46 11.29
C GLU A 188 -2.49 5.59 12.45
N ALA A 189 -2.03 4.38 12.14
CA ALA A 189 -1.45 3.49 13.14
C ALA A 189 -0.07 3.98 13.61
N LYS A 190 0.75 4.54 12.72
CA LYS A 190 2.06 5.11 13.08
C LYS A 190 1.93 6.28 14.06
N PHE A 191 0.90 7.12 13.92
CA PHE A 191 0.59 8.15 14.92
C PHE A 191 0.37 7.55 16.32
N LEU A 192 -0.41 6.47 16.41
CA LEU A 192 -0.63 5.76 17.67
C LEU A 192 0.67 5.13 18.20
N MET A 193 1.52 4.61 17.31
CA MET A 193 2.81 4.03 17.68
C MET A 193 3.77 5.10 18.22
N GLY A 194 3.77 6.30 17.64
CA GLY A 194 4.56 7.43 18.13
C GLY A 194 4.13 7.86 19.54
N ALA A 195 2.84 8.03 19.75
CA ALA A 195 2.27 8.35 21.07
C ALA A 195 2.65 7.28 22.11
N LEU A 196 2.57 6.00 21.73
CA LEU A 196 2.95 4.91 22.60
C LEU A 196 4.46 4.90 22.89
N ALA A 197 5.30 5.04 21.87
CA ALA A 197 6.75 5.08 22.04
C ALA A 197 7.18 6.17 23.02
N ALA A 198 6.64 7.38 22.88
CA ALA A 198 6.91 8.47 23.81
C ALA A 198 6.43 8.18 25.24
N SER A 199 5.32 7.46 25.42
CA SER A 199 4.77 7.11 26.73
C SER A 199 5.60 6.07 27.49
N VAL A 200 6.46 5.31 26.81
CA VAL A 200 7.28 4.21 27.39
C VAL A 200 8.78 4.47 27.34
N THR A 201 9.20 5.57 26.72
CA THR A 201 10.62 5.94 26.62
C THR A 201 11.08 6.67 27.87
N ASP A 202 12.21 6.24 28.41
CA ASP A 202 12.90 6.94 29.51
C ASP A 202 13.73 8.08 28.89
N GLY A 203 13.16 9.25 28.74
CA GLY A 203 13.81 10.41 28.12
C GLY A 203 13.09 10.87 26.86
N ASN A 204 13.83 11.46 25.91
CA ASN A 204 13.24 12.13 24.75
C ASN A 204 13.62 11.47 23.42
N GLU A 205 14.62 10.62 23.40
CA GLU A 205 15.23 10.09 22.18
C GLU A 205 14.56 8.77 21.76
N ILE A 206 14.00 8.74 20.55
CA ILE A 206 13.27 7.58 19.99
C ILE A 206 13.81 7.31 18.58
N GLY A 207 14.11 6.05 18.27
CA GLY A 207 14.54 5.64 16.95
C GLY A 207 13.36 5.30 16.05
N TYR A 208 13.50 5.62 14.78
CA TYR A 208 12.56 5.22 13.73
C TYR A 208 13.36 4.73 12.51
N ALA A 209 13.14 3.47 12.14
CA ALA A 209 13.75 2.89 10.95
C ALA A 209 12.69 2.71 9.84
N GLU A 210 12.99 3.27 8.67
CA GLU A 210 12.17 3.13 7.47
C GLU A 210 12.99 2.52 6.34
N LEU A 211 12.32 1.93 5.35
CA LEU A 211 13.02 1.29 4.23
C LEU A 211 13.67 2.33 3.30
N CYS A 212 12.85 3.10 2.62
CA CYS A 212 13.24 4.15 1.67
C CYS A 212 12.06 5.09 1.41
N PRO A 213 12.30 6.29 0.83
CA PRO A 213 11.26 7.31 0.65
C PRO A 213 10.34 6.98 -0.54
N LEU A 214 9.17 6.42 -0.23
CA LEU A 214 8.09 6.11 -1.17
C LEU A 214 6.88 7.03 -0.92
N TYR A 215 5.92 7.04 -1.85
CA TYR A 215 4.63 7.66 -1.62
C TYR A 215 3.97 7.10 -0.36
N GLY A 216 3.53 7.98 0.53
CA GLY A 216 2.95 7.61 1.83
C GLY A 216 3.96 7.27 2.93
N THR A 217 5.24 7.03 2.63
CA THR A 217 6.25 6.72 3.66
C THR A 217 6.52 7.89 4.58
N LEU A 218 6.70 9.11 4.03
CA LEU A 218 6.96 10.28 4.86
C LEU A 218 5.76 10.67 5.71
N SER A 219 4.54 10.38 5.26
CA SER A 219 3.37 10.56 6.12
C SER A 219 3.38 9.61 7.32
N ASN A 220 3.91 8.39 7.17
CA ASN A 220 4.09 7.45 8.27
C ASN A 220 5.11 7.98 9.30
N VAL A 221 6.26 8.45 8.81
CA VAL A 221 7.33 9.01 9.65
C VAL A 221 6.84 10.24 10.41
N ASN A 222 6.20 11.18 9.70
CA ASN A 222 5.70 12.42 10.28
C ASN A 222 4.54 12.18 11.27
N ALA A 223 3.61 11.28 10.95
CA ALA A 223 2.53 10.94 11.87
C ALA A 223 3.06 10.30 13.16
N PHE A 224 4.09 9.44 13.07
CA PHE A 224 4.77 8.91 14.25
C PHE A 224 5.41 10.03 15.08
N ALA A 225 6.12 10.95 14.44
CA ALA A 225 6.78 12.07 15.10
C ALA A 225 5.78 13.00 15.80
N ILE A 226 4.67 13.35 15.13
CA ILE A 226 3.58 14.16 15.69
C ILE A 226 2.91 13.43 16.86
N GLY A 227 2.65 12.12 16.72
CA GLY A 227 2.08 11.31 17.79
C GLY A 227 2.98 11.25 19.03
N ALA A 228 4.30 11.15 18.85
CA ALA A 228 5.26 11.20 19.94
C ALA A 228 5.29 12.59 20.61
N GLN A 229 5.33 13.65 19.83
CA GLN A 229 5.34 15.04 20.30
C GLN A 229 4.08 15.41 21.09
N MET A 230 2.92 14.86 20.70
CA MET A 230 1.66 15.05 21.43
C MET A 230 1.73 14.54 22.89
N ILE A 231 2.48 13.47 23.15
CA ILE A 231 2.64 12.88 24.49
C ILE A 231 3.83 13.47 25.23
N ASN A 232 4.94 13.64 24.54
CA ASN A 232 6.13 14.30 25.05
C ASN A 232 6.56 15.42 24.09
N PRO A 233 6.29 16.70 24.41
CA PRO A 233 6.65 17.83 23.55
C PRO A 233 8.16 17.96 23.26
N TYR A 234 9.01 17.26 24.01
CA TYR A 234 10.46 17.24 23.82
C TYR A 234 10.94 15.97 23.07
N ALA A 235 10.02 15.13 22.62
CA ALA A 235 10.38 13.91 21.88
C ALA A 235 11.13 14.24 20.59
N ARG A 236 12.25 13.55 20.38
CA ARG A 236 13.12 13.66 19.20
C ARG A 236 13.19 12.32 18.51
N ILE A 237 12.87 12.30 17.22
CA ILE A 237 12.77 11.07 16.44
C ILE A 237 14.00 10.94 15.55
N HIS A 238 14.88 10.00 15.86
CA HIS A 238 16.06 9.70 15.06
C HIS A 238 15.67 8.79 13.89
N LEU A 239 15.58 9.39 12.69
CA LEU A 239 15.20 8.70 11.46
C LEU A 239 16.42 8.03 10.83
N GLU A 240 16.29 6.74 10.60
CA GLU A 240 17.25 5.91 9.90
C GLU A 240 16.61 5.23 8.70
N TRP A 241 17.37 5.12 7.61
CA TRP A 241 16.91 4.46 6.39
C TRP A 241 17.60 3.10 6.24
N SER A 242 16.83 2.03 6.34
CA SER A 242 17.39 0.68 6.39
C SER A 242 17.93 0.16 5.05
N ALA A 243 17.58 0.80 3.94
CA ALA A 243 18.07 0.45 2.61
C ALA A 243 19.25 1.29 2.14
N LEU A 244 19.85 2.13 2.99
CA LEU A 244 21.12 2.82 2.65
C LEU A 244 22.25 1.81 2.42
N GLN A 245 23.13 2.13 1.49
CA GLN A 245 24.34 1.33 1.21
C GLN A 245 25.28 1.39 2.41
N ASP A 246 25.89 0.25 2.75
CA ASP A 246 26.94 0.12 3.77
C ASP A 246 26.58 0.74 5.13
N HIS A 247 25.27 0.76 5.49
CA HIS A 247 24.75 1.36 6.70
C HIS A 247 24.04 0.35 7.60
N ASP A 248 24.48 0.27 8.86
CA ASP A 248 23.81 -0.48 9.93
C ASP A 248 23.00 0.49 10.80
N TRP A 249 21.76 0.74 10.39
CA TRP A 249 20.84 1.65 11.05
C TRP A 249 20.60 1.31 12.53
N LYS A 250 20.56 0.02 12.89
CA LYS A 250 20.32 -0.41 14.26
C LYS A 250 21.53 -0.12 15.13
N LYS A 251 22.73 -0.43 14.64
CA LYS A 251 23.97 -0.10 15.32
C LYS A 251 24.13 1.41 15.50
N SER A 252 23.72 2.20 14.49
CA SER A 252 23.71 3.66 14.56
C SER A 252 22.86 4.14 15.74
N LEU A 253 21.60 3.72 15.86
CA LEU A 253 20.70 4.10 16.95
C LEU A 253 21.23 3.65 18.32
N LEU A 254 21.62 2.38 18.44
CA LEU A 254 22.08 1.82 19.71
C LEU A 254 23.38 2.46 20.22
N SER A 255 24.30 2.86 19.32
CA SER A 255 25.53 3.57 19.69
C SER A 255 25.28 4.97 20.26
N GLN A 256 24.15 5.57 19.94
CA GLN A 256 23.67 6.85 20.47
C GLN A 256 22.86 6.67 21.78
N GLY A 257 22.72 5.45 22.30
CA GLY A 257 21.95 5.14 23.51
C GLY A 257 20.43 5.09 23.26
N ILE A 258 19.98 5.14 22.00
CA ILE A 258 18.56 5.11 21.64
C ILE A 258 18.08 3.66 21.70
N ARG A 259 17.13 3.38 22.60
CA ARG A 259 16.71 2.02 22.91
C ARG A 259 15.24 1.72 22.65
N THR A 260 14.39 2.73 22.57
CA THR A 260 13.02 2.59 22.08
C THR A 260 13.01 2.86 20.58
N ILE A 261 12.65 1.87 19.78
CA ILE A 261 12.79 1.91 18.32
C ILE A 261 11.46 1.49 17.68
N SER A 262 11.02 2.25 16.67
CA SER A 262 10.02 1.81 15.69
C SER A 262 10.77 1.21 14.50
N GLY A 263 10.69 -0.10 14.34
CA GLY A 263 11.30 -0.85 13.23
C GLY A 263 10.26 -1.32 12.21
N PRO A 264 10.59 -2.35 11.42
CA PRO A 264 9.66 -2.93 10.45
C PRO A 264 8.40 -3.45 11.14
N GLU A 265 7.26 -3.44 10.45
CA GLU A 265 5.96 -3.84 11.02
C GLU A 265 5.92 -5.31 11.41
N LEU A 266 6.62 -6.16 10.65
CA LEU A 266 6.69 -7.60 10.88
C LEU A 266 8.06 -8.14 10.47
N THR A 267 8.48 -9.23 11.08
CA THR A 267 9.67 -10.00 10.67
C THR A 267 9.25 -11.21 9.82
N PRO A 268 10.13 -11.72 8.94
CA PRO A 268 9.89 -12.97 8.23
C PRO A 268 9.56 -14.11 9.19
N ALA A 269 8.67 -15.03 8.80
CA ALA A 269 8.21 -16.13 9.65
C ALA A 269 9.34 -17.02 10.16
N GLU A 270 10.42 -17.16 9.39
CA GLU A 270 11.61 -17.95 9.78
C GLU A 270 12.46 -17.28 10.86
N LYS A 271 12.30 -15.97 11.07
CA LYS A 271 13.06 -15.22 12.07
C LYS A 271 12.29 -15.11 13.37
N LEU A 272 12.73 -15.82 14.39
CA LEU A 272 12.25 -15.67 15.76
C LEU A 272 12.84 -14.39 16.37
N SER A 273 12.34 -13.23 15.95
CA SER A 273 12.76 -11.93 16.45
C SER A 273 11.60 -11.18 17.08
N ARG A 274 11.88 -10.35 18.09
CA ARG A 274 10.93 -9.39 18.68
C ARG A 274 11.18 -7.96 18.22
N GLU A 275 12.10 -7.77 17.26
CA GLU A 275 12.50 -6.47 16.70
C GLU A 275 11.56 -6.04 15.57
N PHE A 276 10.29 -5.86 15.87
CA PHE A 276 9.28 -5.40 14.92
C PHE A 276 8.29 -4.46 15.60
N GLY A 277 7.64 -3.60 14.83
CA GLY A 277 6.77 -2.55 15.36
C GLY A 277 7.55 -1.62 16.28
N VAL A 278 6.96 -1.24 17.41
CA VAL A 278 7.66 -0.53 18.50
C VAL A 278 8.20 -1.55 19.48
N TYR A 279 9.50 -1.52 19.70
CA TYR A 279 10.20 -2.40 20.63
C TYR A 279 11.27 -1.66 21.44
N ARG A 280 11.68 -2.24 22.54
CA ARG A 280 12.74 -1.73 23.41
C ARG A 280 13.89 -2.71 23.49
N VAL A 281 15.10 -2.20 23.45
CA VAL A 281 16.34 -2.95 23.66
C VAL A 281 16.88 -2.59 25.05
N ALA A 282 16.96 -3.54 25.96
CA ALA A 282 17.52 -3.36 27.28
C ALA A 282 19.06 -3.22 27.23
N GLU A 283 19.69 -2.83 28.34
CA GLU A 283 21.16 -2.67 28.42
C GLU A 283 21.92 -3.99 28.20
N ASP A 284 21.32 -5.10 28.62
CA ASP A 284 21.85 -6.46 28.42
C ASP A 284 21.58 -7.00 26.99
N GLY A 285 20.97 -6.19 26.13
CA GLY A 285 20.60 -6.56 24.75
C GLY A 285 19.27 -7.32 24.61
N ALA A 286 18.56 -7.58 25.73
CA ALA A 286 17.23 -8.23 25.63
C ALA A 286 16.22 -7.33 24.90
N VAL A 287 15.44 -7.92 24.02
CA VAL A 287 14.44 -7.21 23.20
C VAL A 287 13.02 -7.55 23.66
N SER A 288 12.23 -6.52 23.90
CA SER A 288 10.81 -6.63 24.21
C SER A 288 9.98 -5.87 23.17
N ASN A 289 9.08 -6.58 22.47
CA ASN A 289 8.09 -5.95 21.61
C ASN A 289 7.00 -5.29 22.46
N ILE A 290 6.62 -4.06 22.10
CA ILE A 290 5.64 -3.24 22.82
C ILE A 290 4.31 -3.23 22.08
N ALA A 291 4.36 -2.94 20.78
CA ALA A 291 3.19 -2.94 19.90
C ALA A 291 3.63 -3.00 18.44
N THR A 292 2.72 -3.41 17.58
CA THR A 292 2.97 -3.38 16.13
C THR A 292 1.76 -2.87 15.38
N PRO A 293 1.94 -1.96 14.41
CA PRO A 293 0.92 -1.65 13.44
C PRO A 293 0.83 -2.78 12.42
N ILE A 294 -0.34 -3.04 11.91
CA ILE A 294 -0.57 -4.14 10.96
C ILE A 294 -1.37 -3.68 9.74
N PHE A 295 -1.06 -4.28 8.61
CA PHE A 295 -1.95 -4.34 7.46
C PHE A 295 -2.82 -5.60 7.58
N ASP A 296 -4.13 -5.44 7.74
CA ASP A 296 -5.08 -6.54 7.61
C ASP A 296 -5.51 -6.67 6.13
N TRP A 297 -4.63 -7.28 5.33
CA TRP A 297 -4.92 -7.56 3.93
C TRP A 297 -6.12 -8.49 3.76
N GLY A 298 -6.40 -9.35 4.74
CA GLY A 298 -7.58 -10.20 4.74
C GLY A 298 -8.85 -9.38 4.71
N ARG A 299 -8.91 -8.33 5.51
CA ARG A 299 -10.04 -7.39 5.52
C ARG A 299 -10.18 -6.63 4.20
N PHE A 300 -9.06 -6.16 3.64
CA PHE A 300 -9.06 -5.51 2.33
C PHE A 300 -9.60 -6.47 1.25
N TYR A 301 -9.05 -7.67 1.16
CA TYR A 301 -9.48 -8.66 0.17
C TYR A 301 -10.97 -9.04 0.35
N GLU A 302 -11.43 -9.19 1.58
CA GLU A 302 -12.84 -9.46 1.87
C GLU A 302 -13.75 -8.36 1.30
N ILE A 303 -13.42 -7.08 1.52
CA ILE A 303 -14.18 -5.93 1.01
C ILE A 303 -14.26 -5.98 -0.52
N ILE A 304 -13.13 -6.17 -1.20
CA ILE A 304 -13.06 -6.20 -2.66
C ILE A 304 -13.84 -7.41 -3.23
N LEU A 305 -13.59 -8.61 -2.71
CA LEU A 305 -14.20 -9.82 -3.23
C LEU A 305 -15.72 -9.86 -3.01
N ARG A 306 -16.19 -9.33 -1.88
CA ARG A 306 -17.64 -9.15 -1.67
C ARG A 306 -18.24 -8.22 -2.72
N SER A 307 -17.60 -7.09 -3.01
CA SER A 307 -18.10 -6.15 -4.01
C SER A 307 -18.18 -6.77 -5.41
N ILE A 308 -17.26 -7.67 -5.76
CA ILE A 308 -17.25 -8.43 -7.01
C ILE A 308 -18.37 -9.48 -7.02
N LEU A 309 -18.48 -10.29 -5.97
CA LEU A 309 -19.51 -11.34 -5.85
C LEU A 309 -20.92 -10.77 -5.86
N GLU A 310 -21.14 -9.64 -5.19
CA GLU A 310 -22.41 -8.94 -5.13
C GLU A 310 -22.70 -8.11 -6.40
N GLY A 311 -21.74 -8.03 -7.33
CA GLY A 311 -21.82 -7.26 -8.58
C GLY A 311 -21.86 -5.73 -8.37
N SER A 312 -21.46 -5.24 -7.19
CA SER A 312 -21.34 -3.80 -6.91
C SER A 312 -20.07 -3.22 -7.55
N TRP A 313 -19.06 -4.03 -7.75
CA TRP A 313 -17.83 -3.65 -8.44
C TRP A 313 -18.09 -3.09 -9.84
N ASP A 314 -18.85 -3.81 -10.68
CA ASP A 314 -19.10 -3.44 -12.08
C ASP A 314 -20.14 -2.32 -12.26
N ASN A 315 -21.00 -2.13 -11.26
CA ASN A 315 -22.08 -1.13 -11.30
C ASN A 315 -21.78 0.13 -10.50
N SER A 316 -20.63 0.21 -9.85
CA SER A 316 -20.26 1.37 -9.07
C SER A 316 -20.02 2.58 -9.96
N ARG A 317 -20.29 3.79 -9.43
CA ARG A 317 -19.93 5.04 -10.12
C ARG A 317 -18.42 5.13 -10.42
N LEU A 318 -17.62 4.29 -9.76
CA LEU A 318 -16.18 4.19 -9.91
C LEU A 318 -15.77 3.56 -11.25
N THR A 319 -16.52 2.57 -11.78
CA THR A 319 -16.16 1.90 -13.03
C THR A 319 -16.47 2.73 -14.27
N LYS A 320 -17.26 3.78 -14.12
CA LYS A 320 -17.65 4.69 -15.21
C LYS A 320 -16.77 5.93 -15.34
N SER A 321 -15.89 6.18 -14.36
CA SER A 321 -14.94 7.28 -14.42
C SER A 321 -13.66 6.87 -15.15
N HIS A 322 -13.10 7.77 -15.97
CA HIS A 322 -11.78 7.59 -16.58
C HIS A 322 -10.64 7.89 -15.59
N GLU A 323 -10.96 7.98 -14.29
CA GLU A 323 -9.99 8.26 -13.21
C GLU A 323 -9.16 7.02 -12.85
N ALA A 324 -7.91 7.22 -12.49
CA ALA A 324 -7.09 6.19 -11.86
C ALA A 324 -7.54 6.02 -10.40
N LEU A 325 -8.14 4.88 -10.09
CA LEU A 325 -8.65 4.60 -8.76
C LEU A 325 -7.61 3.86 -7.92
N ASN A 326 -7.23 4.49 -6.82
CA ASN A 326 -6.31 3.96 -5.83
C ASN A 326 -7.09 3.76 -4.51
N PHE A 327 -7.29 2.51 -4.09
CA PHE A 327 -7.89 2.21 -2.79
C PHE A 327 -6.86 2.47 -1.68
N TRP A 328 -7.20 3.36 -0.78
CA TRP A 328 -6.32 3.79 0.30
C TRP A 328 -7.08 3.76 1.63
N PHE A 329 -7.38 2.55 2.09
CA PHE A 329 -8.19 2.31 3.28
C PHE A 329 -7.38 2.43 4.56
N GLY A 330 -8.01 2.91 5.62
CA GLY A 330 -7.41 3.14 6.92
C GLY A 330 -7.99 2.27 8.02
N MET A 331 -7.83 2.74 9.26
CA MET A 331 -8.28 2.03 10.47
C MET A 331 -9.80 1.88 10.54
N GLU A 332 -10.56 2.85 10.05
CA GLU A 332 -12.03 2.79 10.05
C GLU A 332 -12.60 1.61 9.26
N SER A 333 -11.91 1.20 8.18
CA SER A 333 -12.28 0.03 7.38
C SER A 333 -11.77 -1.30 7.98
N GLY A 334 -10.92 -1.23 8.99
CA GLY A 334 -10.24 -2.37 9.59
C GLY A 334 -9.06 -2.91 8.77
N VAL A 335 -8.65 -2.21 7.70
CA VAL A 335 -7.48 -2.59 6.89
C VAL A 335 -6.17 -2.26 7.60
N ILE A 336 -6.18 -1.24 8.44
CA ILE A 336 -5.07 -0.88 9.32
C ILE A 336 -5.53 -1.04 10.78
N ASP A 337 -4.69 -1.64 11.60
CA ASP A 337 -4.92 -1.74 13.05
C ASP A 337 -3.58 -1.82 13.80
N VAL A 338 -3.66 -1.97 15.13
CA VAL A 338 -2.51 -2.10 16.02
C VAL A 338 -2.69 -3.29 16.95
N ILE A 339 -1.62 -4.06 17.15
CA ILE A 339 -1.55 -5.15 18.13
C ILE A 339 -0.69 -4.71 19.29
N LEU A 340 -1.20 -4.83 20.50
CA LEU A 340 -0.53 -4.43 21.73
C LEU A 340 0.03 -5.63 22.47
N SER A 341 1.26 -5.52 22.98
CA SER A 341 1.85 -6.52 23.86
C SER A 341 0.99 -6.70 25.13
N GLY A 342 0.87 -7.94 25.59
CA GLY A 342 0.21 -8.25 26.85
C GLY A 342 0.89 -7.63 28.07
N GLN A 343 2.18 -7.30 27.95
CA GLN A 343 3.01 -6.72 29.03
C GLN A 343 2.93 -5.19 29.10
N LEU A 344 2.18 -4.54 28.17
CA LEU A 344 2.05 -3.08 28.18
C LEU A 344 1.35 -2.60 29.46
N HIS A 345 1.90 -1.57 30.10
CA HIS A 345 1.35 -0.97 31.30
C HIS A 345 -0.10 -0.48 31.09
N TYR A 346 -0.94 -0.64 32.11
CA TYR A 346 -2.37 -0.31 32.01
C TYR A 346 -2.66 1.12 31.55
N ALA A 347 -1.91 2.10 32.08
CA ALA A 347 -2.09 3.51 31.71
C ALA A 347 -1.80 3.76 30.22
N SER A 348 -0.69 3.23 29.69
CA SER A 348 -0.34 3.36 28.26
C SER A 348 -1.35 2.65 27.37
N ARG A 349 -1.84 1.47 27.78
CA ARG A 349 -2.91 0.76 27.06
C ARG A 349 -4.20 1.56 27.01
N LYS A 350 -4.63 2.15 28.15
CA LYS A 350 -5.86 2.94 28.23
C LYS A 350 -5.74 4.22 27.41
N MET A 351 -4.62 4.91 27.46
CA MET A 351 -4.31 6.07 26.62
C MET A 351 -4.43 5.72 25.14
N LEU A 352 -3.77 4.65 24.71
CA LEU A 352 -3.77 4.24 23.30
C LEU A 352 -5.16 3.83 22.82
N THR A 353 -5.95 3.16 23.67
CA THR A 353 -7.35 2.83 23.36
C THR A 353 -8.17 4.08 23.09
N ALA A 354 -8.04 5.11 23.95
CA ALA A 354 -8.75 6.39 23.76
C ALA A 354 -8.32 7.12 22.48
N LEU A 355 -7.02 7.15 22.18
CA LEU A 355 -6.51 7.73 20.95
C LEU A 355 -6.99 6.96 19.72
N ARG A 356 -6.97 5.63 19.77
CA ARG A 356 -7.48 4.76 18.70
C ARG A 356 -8.97 5.03 18.42
N GLU A 357 -9.79 5.15 19.45
CA GLU A 357 -11.20 5.51 19.31
C GLU A 357 -11.37 6.92 18.72
N GLY A 358 -10.49 7.85 19.06
CA GLY A 358 -10.45 9.19 18.48
C GLY A 358 -10.16 9.16 16.98
N VAL A 359 -9.17 8.37 16.56
CA VAL A 359 -8.82 8.18 15.14
C VAL A 359 -9.95 7.48 14.38
N LEU A 360 -10.47 6.37 14.89
CA LEU A 360 -11.58 5.63 14.29
C LEU A 360 -12.84 6.45 14.07
N SER A 361 -13.13 7.38 15.00
CA SER A 361 -14.30 8.27 14.91
C SER A 361 -14.04 9.55 14.10
N GLY A 362 -12.82 9.74 13.56
CA GLY A 362 -12.40 10.95 12.85
C GLY A 362 -12.28 12.21 13.74
N ARG A 363 -12.41 12.07 15.09
CA ARG A 363 -12.23 13.18 16.04
C ARG A 363 -10.77 13.58 16.20
N ILE A 364 -9.87 12.66 15.96
CA ILE A 364 -8.43 12.88 15.96
C ILE A 364 -7.92 12.47 14.58
N HIS A 365 -7.19 13.38 13.96
CA HIS A 365 -6.46 13.07 12.74
C HIS A 365 -5.00 13.45 12.95
N PRO A 366 -4.02 12.61 12.52
CA PRO A 366 -2.61 12.85 12.77
C PRO A 366 -2.10 14.24 12.32
N PHE A 367 -2.68 14.78 11.26
CA PHE A 367 -2.28 16.06 10.66
C PHE A 367 -3.27 17.19 10.95
N ASP A 368 -4.00 17.14 12.08
CA ASP A 368 -4.80 18.26 12.56
C ASP A 368 -3.92 19.28 13.30
N GLY A 369 -4.38 20.55 13.33
CA GLY A 369 -3.70 21.63 14.02
C GLY A 369 -2.55 22.25 13.24
N GLU A 370 -1.67 22.97 13.94
CA GLU A 370 -0.47 23.58 13.39
C GLU A 370 0.61 22.53 13.16
N ILE A 371 1.27 22.57 12.00
CA ILE A 371 2.30 21.60 11.60
C ILE A 371 3.54 22.35 11.15
N HIS A 372 4.68 21.99 11.73
CA HIS A 372 5.99 22.51 11.36
C HIS A 372 6.86 21.40 10.76
N SER A 373 7.58 21.74 9.69
CA SER A 373 8.68 20.94 9.18
C SER A 373 10.01 21.47 9.69
N GLN A 374 11.07 20.73 9.39
CA GLN A 374 12.46 21.19 9.63
C GLN A 374 12.77 22.53 8.93
N GLU A 375 12.03 22.88 7.87
CA GLU A 375 12.23 24.11 7.10
C GLU A 375 11.27 25.24 7.52
N GLY A 376 10.30 24.98 8.39
CA GLY A 376 9.34 25.96 8.89
C GLY A 376 7.88 25.53 8.85
N LEU A 377 6.96 26.48 8.91
CA LEU A 377 5.52 26.24 8.97
C LEU A 377 5.02 25.59 7.68
N ILE A 378 4.37 24.44 7.82
CA ILE A 378 3.66 23.75 6.72
C ILE A 378 2.19 24.12 6.71
N LYS A 379 1.57 24.15 7.90
CA LYS A 379 0.13 24.36 8.04
C LYS A 379 -0.17 25.15 9.30
N ASP A 380 -0.93 26.22 9.15
CA ASP A 380 -1.47 27.00 10.25
C ASP A 380 -2.58 26.22 10.99
N ALA A 381 -2.77 26.50 12.28
CA ALA A 381 -3.79 25.87 13.11
C ALA A 381 -5.23 26.09 12.60
N GLN A 382 -5.49 27.19 11.88
CA GLN A 382 -6.80 27.53 11.31
C GLN A 382 -6.99 26.97 9.87
N ALA A 383 -5.91 26.50 9.24
CA ALA A 383 -5.99 25.96 7.89
C ALA A 383 -6.78 24.64 7.85
N PRO A 384 -7.41 24.32 6.71
CA PRO A 384 -8.06 23.02 6.52
C PRO A 384 -7.13 21.86 6.81
N ARG A 385 -7.70 20.70 7.12
CA ARG A 385 -6.95 19.43 7.20
C ARG A 385 -6.26 19.15 5.86
N LEU A 386 -5.05 18.59 5.92
CA LEU A 386 -4.37 18.12 4.71
C LEU A 386 -5.24 17.11 3.96
N SER A 387 -5.33 17.27 2.66
CA SER A 387 -6.02 16.32 1.78
C SER A 387 -5.24 15.02 1.68
N SER A 388 -5.90 13.94 1.28
CA SER A 388 -5.26 12.64 1.05
C SER A 388 -4.13 12.72 0.03
N GLU A 389 -4.28 13.58 -0.99
CA GLU A 389 -3.25 13.83 -1.99
C GLU A 389 -2.02 14.50 -1.38
N GLU A 390 -2.19 15.54 -0.55
CA GLU A 390 -1.09 16.18 0.17
C GLU A 390 -0.39 15.21 1.12
N ILE A 391 -1.15 14.34 1.79
CA ILE A 391 -0.59 13.34 2.70
C ILE A 391 0.23 12.27 1.95
N VAL A 392 -0.29 11.72 0.86
CA VAL A 392 0.41 10.67 0.10
C VAL A 392 1.65 11.22 -0.62
N ASN A 393 1.62 12.49 -1.02
CA ASN A 393 2.73 13.19 -1.69
C ASN A 393 3.66 13.95 -0.74
N MET A 394 3.53 13.73 0.57
CA MET A 394 4.34 14.40 1.57
C MET A 394 5.84 14.21 1.30
N HIS A 395 6.60 15.31 1.30
CA HIS A 395 8.02 15.33 0.91
C HIS A 395 8.92 16.09 1.90
N TRP A 396 8.41 16.35 3.10
CA TRP A 396 9.08 17.06 4.19
C TRP A 396 9.11 16.19 5.45
N LEU A 397 9.96 16.54 6.41
CA LEU A 397 10.08 15.91 7.73
C LEU A 397 9.60 16.88 8.82
N ASN A 398 8.89 16.36 9.82
CA ASN A 398 8.42 17.15 10.97
C ASN A 398 9.61 17.71 11.76
N ASP A 399 9.42 18.84 12.43
CA ASP A 399 10.49 19.62 13.11
C ASP A 399 11.20 18.86 14.24
N ASN A 400 10.53 17.89 14.87
CA ASN A 400 11.12 17.05 15.92
C ASN A 400 11.87 15.81 15.38
N ILE A 401 12.00 15.66 14.06
CA ILE A 401 12.76 14.58 13.45
C ILE A 401 14.23 14.98 13.29
N ILE A 402 15.12 14.10 13.69
CA ILE A 402 16.56 14.18 13.47
C ILE A 402 16.91 13.21 12.36
N GLY A 403 17.36 13.74 11.24
CA GLY A 403 17.65 12.99 10.02
C GLY A 403 17.27 13.81 8.78
N GLU A 404 17.54 13.25 7.63
CA GLU A 404 17.27 13.87 6.33
C GLU A 404 16.70 12.85 5.35
N ILE A 405 16.20 13.32 4.22
CA ILE A 405 15.80 12.47 3.09
C ILE A 405 17.02 12.31 2.18
N PRO A 406 17.65 11.12 2.10
CA PRO A 406 18.85 10.95 1.30
C PRO A 406 18.58 11.04 -0.19
N LYS A 407 19.63 11.34 -0.96
CA LYS A 407 19.56 11.26 -2.42
C LYS A 407 19.42 9.82 -2.89
N LEU A 408 18.85 9.64 -4.09
CA LEU A 408 18.58 8.33 -4.68
C LEU A 408 19.81 7.40 -4.70
N GLU A 409 20.99 7.96 -5.01
CA GLU A 409 22.24 7.21 -5.15
C GLU A 409 22.78 6.64 -3.82
N ALA A 410 22.31 7.16 -2.68
CA ALA A 410 22.69 6.66 -1.36
C ALA A 410 22.06 5.30 -1.03
N PHE A 411 20.98 4.95 -1.71
CA PHE A 411 20.28 3.69 -1.47
C PHE A 411 20.88 2.52 -2.26
N ASN A 412 20.67 1.29 -1.76
CA ASN A 412 21.04 0.09 -2.51
C ASN A 412 20.20 -0.03 -3.81
N GLN A 413 20.70 -0.82 -4.76
CA GLN A 413 20.11 -0.93 -6.10
C GLN A 413 18.61 -1.26 -6.07
N ARG A 414 18.19 -2.18 -5.19
CA ARG A 414 16.79 -2.59 -5.10
C ARG A 414 15.88 -1.44 -4.63
N ALA A 415 16.32 -0.69 -3.64
CA ALA A 415 15.58 0.48 -3.15
C ALA A 415 15.55 1.60 -4.21
N GLN A 416 16.63 1.81 -4.97
CA GLN A 416 16.64 2.76 -6.08
C GLN A 416 15.58 2.41 -7.14
N GLU A 417 15.45 1.13 -7.51
CA GLU A 417 14.45 0.66 -8.46
C GLU A 417 13.03 0.93 -7.92
N LEU A 418 12.79 0.61 -6.64
CA LEU A 418 11.50 0.83 -5.98
C LEU A 418 11.15 2.32 -5.89
N ILE A 419 12.12 3.19 -5.55
CA ILE A 419 11.94 4.65 -5.50
C ILE A 419 11.61 5.20 -6.89
N ARG A 420 12.24 4.72 -7.95
CA ARG A 420 11.91 5.15 -9.33
C ARG A 420 10.48 4.80 -9.73
N ILE A 421 9.94 3.71 -9.25
CA ILE A 421 8.58 3.25 -9.56
C ILE A 421 7.54 3.96 -8.66
N SER A 422 7.80 4.00 -7.35
CA SER A 422 6.81 4.37 -6.34
C SER A 422 7.28 5.50 -5.41
N GLY A 423 8.39 6.18 -5.70
CA GLY A 423 8.93 7.26 -4.88
C GLY A 423 8.56 8.64 -5.41
N PHE A 424 8.59 9.64 -4.52
CA PHE A 424 8.35 11.04 -4.87
C PHE A 424 9.60 11.76 -5.42
N LEU A 425 10.78 11.16 -5.33
CA LEU A 425 12.04 11.71 -5.88
C LEU A 425 12.10 11.71 -7.41
N LYS A 426 11.01 11.35 -8.09
CA LYS A 426 10.92 11.35 -9.57
C LYS A 426 11.14 12.72 -10.22
N GLY A 427 11.02 13.83 -9.48
CA GLY A 427 11.14 15.19 -10.01
C GLY A 427 12.54 15.80 -10.00
N SER A 428 13.55 15.10 -9.49
CA SER A 428 14.94 15.59 -9.36
C SER A 428 15.92 14.91 -10.32
N LEU A 429 15.42 14.31 -11.41
CA LEU A 429 16.23 13.78 -12.51
C LEU A 429 16.19 14.70 -13.72
#